data_aeb1dc8f8d18b764f81f17474a601301
#
_entry.id   aeb1dc8f8d18b764f81f17474a601301
#
_cell.length_a   1.000
_cell.length_b   1.000
_cell.length_c   1.000
_cell.angle_alpha   90.00
_cell.angle_beta   90.00
_cell.angle_gamma   90.00
#
_symmetry.space_group_name_H-M   'P 1'
#
loop_
_entity.id
_entity.type
_entity.pdbx_description
1 polymer ?
#
loop_
_entity_poly.entity_id
_entity_poly.type
_entity_poly.pdbx_seq_one_letter_code
_entity_poly.pdbx_strand_id
1 'polypeptide(L)' 'MALYKLTAPRQFGDMPKGYEFQVPSASIPKPDAKDVEKVIERLGFNKDAQSYKSPGNFKVEKIS' A
#
# COMPACT_ATOMS: atom_id res chain seq x y z
N MET A 1 5.37 0.07 -16.37
CA MET A 1 4.64 0.09 -15.10
C MET A 1 5.42 -0.73 -14.08
N ALA A 2 5.57 -0.20 -12.88
CA ALA A 2 6.30 -0.89 -11.82
C ALA A 2 5.33 -1.63 -10.90
N LEU A 3 5.81 -2.71 -10.29
CA LEU A 3 5.06 -3.45 -9.30
C LEU A 3 5.80 -3.36 -7.97
N TYR A 4 5.09 -2.96 -6.93
CA TYR A 4 5.65 -2.75 -5.60
C TYR A 4 5.00 -3.69 -4.60
N LYS A 5 5.80 -4.16 -3.64
CA LYS A 5 5.28 -4.87 -2.48
C LYS A 5 5.33 -3.92 -1.28
N LEU A 6 4.20 -3.73 -0.64
CA LEU A 6 4.08 -2.89 0.54
C LEU A 6 3.80 -3.76 1.76
N THR A 7 4.52 -3.49 2.85
CA THR A 7 4.35 -4.22 4.10
C THR A 7 3.95 -3.22 5.18
N ALA A 8 2.88 -3.49 5.90
CA ALA A 8 2.42 -2.64 6.98
C ALA A 8 3.35 -2.78 8.19
N PRO A 9 4.05 -1.70 8.58
CA PRO A 9 4.98 -1.78 9.72
C PRO A 9 4.26 -1.82 11.07
N ARG A 10 2.97 -1.49 11.06
CA ARG A 10 2.11 -1.53 12.24
C ARG A 10 0.67 -1.68 11.78
N GLN A 11 -0.24 -1.84 12.73
CA GLN A 11 -1.66 -1.95 12.38
C GLN A 11 -2.20 -0.61 11.88
N PHE A 12 -2.88 -0.63 10.74
CA PHE A 12 -3.57 0.52 10.17
C PHE A 12 -5.05 0.18 10.05
N GLY A 13 -5.88 0.73 10.93
CA GLY A 13 -7.29 0.39 10.92
C GLY A 13 -7.46 -1.12 11.10
N ASP A 14 -8.11 -1.79 10.16
CA ASP A 14 -8.29 -3.24 10.19
C ASP A 14 -7.20 -4.01 9.43
N MET A 15 -6.16 -3.31 8.94
CA MET A 15 -5.01 -3.95 8.32
C MET A 15 -4.01 -4.34 9.42
N PRO A 16 -3.71 -5.63 9.59
CA PRO A 16 -2.81 -6.06 10.67
C PRO A 16 -1.35 -5.71 10.38
N LYS A 17 -0.57 -5.60 11.44
CA LYS A 17 0.88 -5.43 11.32
C LYS A 17 1.48 -6.60 10.55
N GLY A 18 2.37 -6.27 9.61
CA GLY A 18 3.03 -7.28 8.80
C GLY A 18 2.26 -7.71 7.56
N TYR A 19 1.07 -7.15 7.35
CA TYR A 19 0.30 -7.46 6.16
C TYR A 19 1.04 -6.98 4.91
N GLU A 20 1.10 -7.84 3.90
CA GLU A 20 1.78 -7.52 2.64
C GLU A 20 0.79 -7.50 1.50
N PHE A 21 0.96 -6.54 0.59
CA PHE A 21 0.15 -6.47 -0.62
C PHE A 21 0.96 -5.84 -1.74
N GLN A 22 0.50 -6.04 -2.97
CA GLN A 22 1.20 -5.54 -4.15
C GLN A 22 0.42 -4.39 -4.77
N VAL A 23 1.15 -3.39 -5.24
CA VAL A 23 0.57 -2.20 -5.86
C VAL A 23 1.23 -1.96 -7.21
N PRO A 24 0.49 -2.12 -8.33
CA PRO A 24 1.00 -1.70 -9.63
C PRO A 24 0.88 -0.18 -9.74
N SER A 25 1.94 0.47 -10.19
CA SER A 25 1.95 1.92 -10.33
C SER A 25 2.89 2.34 -11.45
N ALA A 26 2.53 3.39 -12.16
CA ALA A 26 3.39 3.99 -13.17
C ALA A 26 4.46 4.88 -12.53
N SER A 27 4.30 5.22 -11.26
CA SER A 27 5.23 6.09 -10.54
C SER A 27 6.47 5.32 -10.07
N ILE A 28 7.63 5.93 -10.14
CA ILE A 28 8.89 5.40 -9.63
C ILE A 28 9.64 6.54 -8.96
N PRO A 29 10.43 6.28 -7.90
CA PRO A 29 10.85 4.97 -7.34
C PRO A 29 9.89 4.36 -6.33
N LYS A 30 8.73 4.94 -6.13
CA LYS A 30 7.73 4.44 -5.18
C LYS A 30 6.34 4.61 -5.78
N PRO A 31 5.35 3.84 -5.30
CA PRO A 31 3.99 3.92 -5.87
C PRO A 31 3.32 5.24 -5.52
N ASP A 32 2.40 5.67 -6.38
CA ASP A 32 1.57 6.83 -6.14
C ASP A 32 0.56 6.50 -5.04
N ALA A 33 0.30 7.47 -4.14
CA ALA A 33 -0.65 7.29 -3.06
C ALA A 33 -2.05 6.88 -3.55
N LYS A 34 -2.48 7.40 -4.69
CA LYS A 34 -3.78 7.04 -5.27
C LYS A 34 -3.83 5.57 -5.66
N ASP A 35 -2.73 5.03 -6.19
CA ASP A 35 -2.67 3.62 -6.55
C ASP A 35 -2.68 2.75 -5.30
N VAL A 36 -1.99 3.18 -4.24
CA VAL A 36 -2.01 2.47 -2.96
C VAL A 36 -3.43 2.44 -2.39
N GLU A 37 -4.11 3.58 -2.41
CA GLU A 37 -5.49 3.69 -1.90
C GLU A 37 -6.42 2.74 -2.65
N LYS A 38 -6.31 2.67 -3.97
CA LYS A 38 -7.15 1.79 -4.77
C LYS A 38 -6.97 0.33 -4.40
N VAL A 39 -5.75 -0.08 -4.15
CA VAL A 39 -5.48 -1.47 -3.77
C VAL A 39 -6.02 -1.76 -2.38
N ILE A 40 -5.83 -0.86 -1.42
CA ILE A 40 -6.35 -1.03 -0.06
C ILE A 40 -7.88 -1.14 -0.10
N GLU A 41 -8.54 -0.29 -0.89
CA GLU A 41 -9.98 -0.34 -1.06
C GLU A 41 -10.43 -1.66 -1.68
N ARG A 42 -9.72 -2.12 -2.71
CA ARG A 42 -10.05 -3.39 -3.39
C ARG A 42 -9.91 -4.58 -2.46
N LEU A 43 -8.96 -4.52 -1.52
CA LEU A 43 -8.75 -5.59 -0.55
C LEU A 43 -9.85 -5.62 0.53
N GLY A 44 -10.70 -4.59 0.58
CA GLY A 44 -11.83 -4.57 1.50
C GLY A 44 -11.54 -3.98 2.86
N PHE A 45 -10.41 -3.31 3.03
CA PHE A 45 -10.10 -2.64 4.29
C PHE A 45 -10.96 -1.39 4.49
N ASN A 46 -11.14 -1.00 5.75
CA ASN A 46 -11.99 0.14 6.08
C ASN A 46 -11.31 1.48 5.72
N LYS A 47 -12.04 2.57 5.92
CA LYS A 47 -11.54 3.90 5.57
C LYS A 47 -10.34 4.31 6.40
N ASP A 48 -10.23 3.82 7.63
CA ASP A 48 -9.05 4.10 8.46
C ASP A 48 -7.80 3.55 7.81
N ALA A 49 -7.85 2.31 7.31
CA ALA A 49 -6.72 1.73 6.59
C ALA A 49 -6.43 2.51 5.31
N GLN A 50 -7.47 2.93 4.58
CA GLN A 50 -7.31 3.70 3.35
C GLN A 50 -6.67 5.05 3.61
N SER A 51 -6.85 5.65 4.79
CA SER A 51 -6.26 6.94 5.12
C SER A 51 -4.74 6.88 5.21
N TYR A 52 -4.16 5.69 5.38
CA TYR A 52 -2.71 5.49 5.42
C TYR A 52 -2.13 5.20 4.04
N LYS A 53 -2.75 5.69 3.00
CA LYS A 53 -2.39 5.42 1.60
C LYS A 53 -1.02 5.94 1.17
N SER A 54 -0.43 6.86 1.93
CA SER A 54 0.88 7.39 1.58
C SER A 54 1.92 6.27 1.58
N PRO A 55 2.72 6.12 0.52
CA PRO A 55 3.73 5.05 0.49
C PRO A 55 4.77 5.18 1.60
N GLY A 56 4.94 6.38 2.17
CA GLY A 56 5.84 6.58 3.31
C GLY A 56 5.39 5.88 4.58
N ASN A 57 4.13 5.45 4.66
CA ASN A 57 3.62 4.72 5.81
C ASN A 57 3.93 3.23 5.76
N PHE A 58 4.40 2.73 4.63
CA PHE A 58 4.66 1.31 4.42
C PHE A 58 6.12 1.07 4.11
N LYS A 59 6.55 -0.17 4.35
CA LYS A 59 7.82 -0.62 3.84
C LYS A 59 7.61 -0.98 2.37
N VAL A 60 8.25 -0.24 1.48
CA VAL A 60 8.06 -0.38 0.03
C VAL A 60 9.23 -1.11 -0.58
N GLU A 61 8.92 -2.12 -1.41
CA GLU A 61 9.92 -2.85 -2.17
C GLU A 61 9.46 -2.93 -3.63
N LYS A 62 10.29 -2.46 -4.55
CA LYS A 62 10.01 -2.59 -5.98
C LYS A 62 10.38 -4.00 -6.42
N ILE A 63 9.42 -4.75 -6.93
CA ILE A 63 9.63 -6.15 -7.30
C ILE A 63 9.60 -6.40 -8.82
N SER A 64 9.18 -5.41 -9.60
CA SER A 64 9.35 -5.50 -11.05
C SER A 64 9.13 -4.17 -11.75
#